data_75aabcd56f2fe2e5664df2da976cfcaa
#
_entry.id   75aabcd56f2fe2e5664df2da976cfcaa
#
_cell.length_a   1.000
_cell.length_b   1.000
_cell.length_c   1.000
_cell.angle_alpha   90.00
_cell.angle_beta   90.00
_cell.angle_gamma   90.00
#
_symmetry.space_group_name_H-M   'P 1'
#
loop_
_entity.id
_entity.type
_entity.pdbx_description
1 polymer ?
#
loop_
_entity_poly.entity_id
_entity_poly.type
_entity_poly.pdbx_seq_one_letter_code
_entity_poly.pdbx_strand_id
1 'polypeptide(L)'
;KYFQLEKNKHLLLAGLFSGLAMLSKYSGAFIWVGVGLYVVLYSRKEFKNPCMYLSVIISAVCLLPVLIWNINNEFISFTFHGNRVGFFGEFHPEYFLAELVGEFGYNNPVNYVLTIIALVALMKGAKFIDVLPKRLILLLSVPMILLFWFFSLTRQILPHWTAPSFVLLLVFVAAQLADKYSIRDNSFIIPKSIIASFSVLCFTLILGATEIKTGFIPLNFSERSKTVQRYGEGDFTLDMYGWRMIKPEFEKIRSKSITDGVMKETDDMVALKWYPLANLDYYVAYPLGIDMYGFRDPSEIHKYAWINKERGDLQLGEDYWFLTESFDYYEPDKYLKPYFKKII
;
A
#
# COMPACT_ATOMS: atom_id res chain seq x y z
N LYS A 1 -11.66 15.85 20.91
CA LYS A 1 -12.34 15.87 22.23
C LYS A 1 -11.43 16.35 23.37
N TYR A 2 -10.15 15.89 23.45
CA TYR A 2 -9.25 16.32 24.53
C TYR A 2 -9.12 17.86 24.58
N PHE A 3 -8.69 18.48 23.50
CA PHE A 3 -8.50 19.94 23.42
C PHE A 3 -9.81 20.78 23.54
N GLN A 4 -10.97 20.13 23.51
CA GLN A 4 -12.27 20.77 23.76
C GLN A 4 -12.72 20.62 25.21
N LEU A 5 -12.51 19.44 25.80
CA LEU A 5 -13.07 19.04 27.07
C LEU A 5 -12.05 19.02 28.20
N GLU A 6 -10.78 19.07 27.89
CA GLU A 6 -9.61 19.01 28.79
C GLU A 6 -9.63 17.79 29.75
N LYS A 7 -10.28 16.68 29.34
CA LYS A 7 -10.38 15.46 30.15
C LYS A 7 -9.29 14.49 29.77
N ASN A 8 -8.35 14.20 30.65
CA ASN A 8 -7.18 13.34 30.43
C ASN A 8 -7.52 11.96 29.87
N LYS A 9 -8.69 11.37 30.19
CA LYS A 9 -9.14 10.11 29.58
C LYS A 9 -9.17 10.14 28.06
N HIS A 10 -9.50 11.28 27.44
CA HIS A 10 -9.48 11.40 25.96
C HIS A 10 -8.08 11.48 25.40
N LEU A 11 -7.13 11.98 26.19
CA LEU A 11 -5.72 12.00 25.80
C LEU A 11 -5.13 10.59 25.85
N LEU A 12 -5.40 9.83 26.91
CA LEU A 12 -4.96 8.44 27.02
C LEU A 12 -5.56 7.55 25.93
N LEU A 13 -6.87 7.72 25.63
CA LEU A 13 -7.50 7.03 24.52
C LEU A 13 -6.90 7.42 23.16
N ALA A 14 -6.56 8.70 22.96
CA ALA A 14 -5.87 9.15 21.76
C ALA A 14 -4.50 8.45 21.64
N GLY A 15 -3.78 8.30 22.76
CA GLY A 15 -2.52 7.53 22.80
C GLY A 15 -2.70 6.08 22.36
N LEU A 16 -3.71 5.40 22.89
CA LEU A 16 -4.02 4.02 22.51
C LEU A 16 -4.35 3.90 21.01
N PHE A 17 -5.28 4.72 20.50
CA PHE A 17 -5.67 4.65 19.08
C PHE A 17 -4.55 5.09 18.15
N SER A 18 -3.70 6.04 18.55
CA SER A 18 -2.50 6.39 17.77
C SER A 18 -1.51 5.22 17.72
N GLY A 19 -1.30 4.53 18.84
CA GLY A 19 -0.47 3.33 18.91
C GLY A 19 -1.00 2.20 18.00
N LEU A 20 -2.30 1.93 18.04
CA LEU A 20 -2.93 0.96 17.15
C LEU A 20 -2.85 1.37 15.68
N ALA A 21 -2.98 2.66 15.36
CA ALA A 21 -2.78 3.17 14.01
C ALA A 21 -1.33 2.97 13.54
N MET A 22 -0.34 3.23 14.40
CA MET A 22 1.08 2.98 14.11
C MET A 22 1.38 1.49 13.96
N LEU A 23 0.73 0.63 14.75
CA LEU A 23 0.86 -0.82 14.63
C LEU A 23 0.28 -1.33 13.30
N SER A 24 -0.78 -0.71 12.80
CA SER A 24 -1.38 -1.03 11.50
C SER A 24 -0.54 -0.53 10.33
N LYS A 25 0.01 0.67 10.44
CA LYS A 25 0.89 1.29 9.42
C LYS A 25 1.78 2.34 10.08
N TYR A 26 3.08 2.30 9.82
CA TYR A 26 4.05 3.23 10.42
C TYR A 26 3.72 4.71 10.18
N SER A 27 3.03 5.03 9.09
CA SER A 27 2.53 6.40 8.83
C SER A 27 1.57 6.93 9.90
N GLY A 28 1.01 6.07 10.76
CA GLY A 28 0.27 6.50 11.95
C GLY A 28 1.08 7.39 12.90
N ALA A 29 2.42 7.36 12.82
CA ALA A 29 3.30 8.27 13.57
C ALA A 29 3.05 9.75 13.27
N PHE A 30 2.54 10.08 12.08
CA PHE A 30 2.18 11.47 11.73
C PHE A 30 1.08 12.05 12.63
N ILE A 31 0.29 11.23 13.30
CA ILE A 31 -0.65 11.68 14.34
C ILE A 31 0.12 12.44 15.43
N TRP A 32 1.24 11.89 15.90
CA TRP A 32 2.08 12.51 16.92
C TRP A 32 2.83 13.73 16.40
N VAL A 33 3.22 13.75 15.13
CA VAL A 33 3.78 14.96 14.50
C VAL A 33 2.75 16.08 14.53
N GLY A 34 1.52 15.82 14.09
CA GLY A 34 0.44 16.81 14.07
C GLY A 34 0.03 17.28 15.47
N VAL A 35 -0.09 16.36 16.42
CA VAL A 35 -0.39 16.70 17.85
C VAL A 35 0.76 17.50 18.45
N GLY A 36 2.00 17.09 18.24
CA GLY A 36 3.18 17.82 18.72
C GLY A 36 3.25 19.24 18.18
N LEU A 37 3.02 19.42 16.88
CA LEU A 37 2.94 20.75 16.27
C LEU A 37 1.80 21.58 16.86
N TYR A 38 0.64 20.98 17.10
CA TYR A 38 -0.47 21.69 17.74
C TYR A 38 -0.11 22.16 19.15
N VAL A 39 0.52 21.31 19.95
CA VAL A 39 0.97 21.64 21.30
C VAL A 39 1.99 22.78 21.28
N VAL A 40 2.99 22.69 20.40
CA VAL A 40 4.02 23.74 20.27
C VAL A 40 3.43 25.10 19.87
N LEU A 41 2.52 25.10 18.93
CA LEU A 41 1.99 26.34 18.34
C LEU A 41 0.84 26.95 19.13
N TYR A 42 -0.02 26.11 19.75
CA TYR A 42 -1.32 26.58 20.28
C TYR A 42 -1.63 26.17 21.70
N SER A 43 -0.90 25.20 22.30
CA SER A 43 -1.27 24.67 23.64
C SER A 43 -0.04 24.24 24.45
N ARG A 44 0.96 25.12 24.58
CA ARG A 44 2.22 24.83 25.28
C ARG A 44 2.04 24.39 26.75
N LYS A 45 0.87 24.67 27.36
CA LYS A 45 0.53 24.19 28.71
C LYS A 45 0.57 22.66 28.81
N GLU A 46 0.34 21.95 27.71
CA GLU A 46 0.32 20.49 27.66
C GLU A 46 1.69 19.86 27.91
N PHE A 47 2.79 20.58 27.73
CA PHE A 47 4.10 20.13 28.15
C PHE A 47 4.22 19.90 29.66
N LYS A 48 3.32 20.49 30.49
CA LYS A 48 3.25 20.25 31.92
C LYS A 48 2.27 19.14 32.30
N ASN A 49 1.51 18.60 31.35
CA ASN A 49 0.52 17.58 31.59
C ASN A 49 1.16 16.17 31.54
N PRO A 50 1.30 15.43 32.65
CA PRO A 50 1.92 14.11 32.65
C PRO A 50 1.15 13.10 31.77
N CYS A 51 -0.17 13.28 31.59
CA CYS A 51 -0.96 12.41 30.74
C CYS A 51 -0.62 12.54 29.25
N MET A 52 0.02 13.66 28.83
CA MET A 52 0.54 13.79 27.47
C MET A 52 1.68 12.76 27.25
N TYR A 53 2.62 12.70 28.15
CA TYR A 53 3.74 11.75 28.11
C TYR A 53 3.26 10.31 28.25
N LEU A 54 2.31 10.07 29.16
CA LEU A 54 1.70 8.75 29.32
C LEU A 54 1.00 8.28 28.04
N SER A 55 0.31 9.17 27.31
CA SER A 55 -0.32 8.83 26.05
C SER A 55 0.68 8.47 24.96
N VAL A 56 1.85 9.13 24.92
CA VAL A 56 2.98 8.75 24.02
C VAL A 56 3.54 7.38 24.41
N ILE A 57 3.72 7.13 25.71
CA ILE A 57 4.20 5.82 26.22
C ILE A 57 3.22 4.71 25.84
N ILE A 58 1.90 4.92 26.01
CA ILE A 58 0.88 3.94 25.57
C ILE A 58 1.02 3.63 24.08
N SER A 59 1.20 4.65 23.25
CA SER A 59 1.43 4.43 21.81
C SER A 59 2.72 3.64 21.52
N ALA A 60 3.79 3.93 22.23
CA ALA A 60 5.06 3.21 22.10
C ALA A 60 4.95 1.74 22.54
N VAL A 61 4.21 1.47 23.62
CA VAL A 61 3.92 0.10 24.09
C VAL A 61 3.18 -0.72 23.03
N CYS A 62 2.25 -0.11 22.28
CA CYS A 62 1.57 -0.79 21.18
C CYS A 62 2.56 -1.23 20.07
N LEU A 63 3.69 -0.56 19.91
CA LEU A 63 4.72 -0.92 18.91
C LEU A 63 5.72 -1.97 19.39
N LEU A 64 5.71 -2.36 20.66
CA LEU A 64 6.66 -3.36 21.18
C LEU A 64 6.70 -4.66 20.37
N PRO A 65 5.57 -5.26 19.92
CA PRO A 65 5.64 -6.46 19.10
C PRO A 65 6.45 -6.27 17.81
N VAL A 66 6.28 -5.11 17.15
CA VAL A 66 7.02 -4.77 15.93
C VAL A 66 8.51 -4.58 16.24
N LEU A 67 8.82 -3.91 17.34
CA LEU A 67 10.21 -3.67 17.74
C LEU A 67 10.92 -4.98 18.10
N ILE A 68 10.29 -5.83 18.92
CA ILE A 68 10.83 -7.14 19.30
C ILE A 68 11.07 -8.00 18.06
N TRP A 69 10.08 -8.04 17.14
CA TRP A 69 10.25 -8.78 15.90
C TRP A 69 11.43 -8.27 15.06
N ASN A 70 11.59 -6.94 14.93
CA ASN A 70 12.71 -6.36 14.19
C ASN A 70 14.05 -6.64 14.83
N ILE A 71 14.16 -6.60 16.17
CA ILE A 71 15.40 -6.98 16.89
C ILE A 71 15.79 -8.43 16.55
N ASN A 72 14.81 -9.35 16.53
CA ASN A 72 15.06 -10.75 16.23
C ASN A 72 15.32 -11.03 14.73
N ASN A 73 15.06 -10.06 13.84
CA ASN A 73 15.20 -10.18 12.39
C ASN A 73 16.09 -9.07 11.81
N GLU A 74 17.12 -8.65 12.51
CA GLU A 74 18.18 -7.74 12.03
C GLU A 74 17.64 -6.39 11.49
N PHE A 75 16.53 -5.92 12.05
CA PHE A 75 15.86 -4.68 11.63
C PHE A 75 15.47 -4.63 10.15
N ILE A 76 15.24 -5.78 9.51
CA ILE A 76 15.01 -5.89 8.08
C ILE A 76 13.86 -5.00 7.57
N SER A 77 12.78 -4.83 8.36
CA SER A 77 11.66 -3.98 7.91
C SER A 77 12.02 -2.49 7.93
N PHE A 78 12.82 -2.04 8.89
CA PHE A 78 13.32 -0.66 8.93
C PHE A 78 14.34 -0.39 7.82
N THR A 79 15.25 -1.33 7.55
CA THR A 79 16.19 -1.24 6.44
C THR A 79 15.47 -1.17 5.10
N PHE A 80 14.48 -2.04 4.89
CA PHE A 80 13.68 -2.06 3.66
C PHE A 80 12.93 -0.74 3.42
N HIS A 81 12.28 -0.19 4.46
CA HIS A 81 11.58 1.09 4.34
C HIS A 81 12.56 2.27 4.27
N GLY A 82 13.66 2.24 5.02
CA GLY A 82 14.71 3.27 5.01
C GLY A 82 15.34 3.44 3.63
N ASN A 83 15.61 2.35 2.93
CA ASN A 83 16.13 2.37 1.57
C ASN A 83 15.15 2.99 0.56
N ARG A 84 13.85 2.90 0.83
CA ARG A 84 12.80 3.53 0.00
C ARG A 84 12.61 5.02 0.29
N VAL A 85 13.01 5.53 1.45
CA VAL A 85 12.73 6.90 1.93
C VAL A 85 14.03 7.67 2.22
N GLY A 86 15.10 7.45 1.46
CA GLY A 86 16.37 8.19 1.63
C GLY A 86 16.21 9.67 1.28
N PHE A 87 16.87 10.55 2.09
CA PHE A 87 16.79 12.00 1.94
C PHE A 87 17.59 12.55 0.75
N PHE A 88 18.50 11.76 0.15
CA PHE A 88 19.40 12.21 -0.90
C PHE A 88 19.22 11.33 -2.15
N GLY A 89 19.07 11.95 -3.29
CA GLY A 89 18.94 11.33 -4.60
C GLY A 89 19.04 12.37 -5.70
N GLU A 90 19.14 11.96 -6.94
CA GLU A 90 19.05 12.86 -8.09
C GLU A 90 17.65 13.47 -8.16
N PHE A 91 17.57 14.68 -8.69
CA PHE A 91 16.32 15.43 -8.78
C PHE A 91 15.51 14.94 -10.00
N HIS A 92 14.31 14.45 -9.74
CA HIS A 92 13.39 13.87 -10.71
C HIS A 92 12.00 14.53 -10.64
N PRO A 93 11.81 15.69 -11.28
CA PRO A 93 10.54 16.40 -11.24
C PRO A 93 9.37 15.60 -11.83
N GLU A 94 9.66 14.64 -12.71
CA GLU A 94 8.67 13.70 -13.26
C GLU A 94 8.02 12.81 -12.20
N TYR A 95 8.75 12.43 -11.16
CA TYR A 95 8.18 11.65 -10.04
C TYR A 95 7.22 12.49 -9.20
N PHE A 96 7.55 13.76 -8.99
CA PHE A 96 6.65 14.67 -8.31
C PHE A 96 5.35 14.90 -9.10
N LEU A 97 5.45 15.05 -10.41
CA LEU A 97 4.27 15.17 -11.27
C LEU A 97 3.43 13.90 -11.26
N ALA A 98 4.08 12.72 -11.33
CA ALA A 98 3.42 11.42 -11.23
C ALA A 98 2.70 11.25 -9.89
N GLU A 99 3.30 11.72 -8.78
CA GLU A 99 2.67 11.71 -7.45
C GLU A 99 1.40 12.57 -7.44
N LEU A 100 1.45 13.81 -7.95
CA LEU A 100 0.28 14.69 -7.99
C LEU A 100 -0.86 14.10 -8.84
N VAL A 101 -0.54 13.56 -10.01
CA VAL A 101 -1.53 12.90 -10.88
C VAL A 101 -2.08 11.65 -10.22
N GLY A 102 -1.22 10.87 -9.58
CA GLY A 102 -1.60 9.68 -8.82
C GLY A 102 -2.51 10.01 -7.65
N GLU A 103 -2.18 11.03 -6.83
CA GLU A 103 -3.04 11.49 -5.72
C GLU A 103 -4.43 11.91 -6.22
N PHE A 104 -4.49 12.64 -7.34
CA PHE A 104 -5.74 13.04 -7.97
C PHE A 104 -6.61 11.81 -8.31
N GLY A 105 -6.01 10.75 -8.88
CA GLY A 105 -6.72 9.52 -9.23
C GLY A 105 -7.12 8.71 -7.99
N TYR A 106 -6.19 8.45 -7.06
CA TYR A 106 -6.40 7.63 -5.88
C TYR A 106 -7.41 8.21 -4.89
N ASN A 107 -7.44 9.54 -4.74
CA ASN A 107 -8.36 10.20 -3.81
C ASN A 107 -9.74 10.50 -4.41
N ASN A 108 -10.10 9.88 -5.50
CA ASN A 108 -11.26 10.21 -6.32
C ASN A 108 -11.19 11.66 -6.84
N PRO A 109 -11.11 11.90 -8.16
CA PRO A 109 -10.93 13.23 -8.74
C PRO A 109 -11.88 14.30 -8.23
N VAL A 110 -13.15 13.93 -8.00
CA VAL A 110 -14.17 14.85 -7.47
C VAL A 110 -13.84 15.25 -6.03
N ASN A 111 -13.48 14.29 -5.17
CA ASN A 111 -13.12 14.54 -3.78
C ASN A 111 -11.83 15.37 -3.67
N TYR A 112 -10.86 15.10 -4.53
CA TYR A 112 -9.62 15.86 -4.59
C TYR A 112 -9.87 17.34 -4.93
N VAL A 113 -10.66 17.60 -5.96
CA VAL A 113 -11.05 18.96 -6.35
C VAL A 113 -11.84 19.66 -5.24
N LEU A 114 -12.81 18.97 -4.64
CA LEU A 114 -13.59 19.52 -3.53
C LEU A 114 -12.71 19.86 -2.33
N THR A 115 -11.70 19.01 -2.03
CA THR A 115 -10.72 19.27 -0.97
C THR A 115 -9.93 20.55 -1.25
N ILE A 116 -9.45 20.75 -2.47
CA ILE A 116 -8.75 21.99 -2.86
C ILE A 116 -9.69 23.20 -2.72
N ILE A 117 -10.93 23.09 -3.18
CA ILE A 117 -11.92 24.17 -3.07
C ILE A 117 -12.15 24.52 -1.59
N ALA A 118 -12.31 23.53 -0.71
CA ALA A 118 -12.52 23.77 0.71
C ALA A 118 -11.31 24.43 1.37
N LEU A 119 -10.09 23.99 1.03
CA LEU A 119 -8.84 24.60 1.52
C LEU A 119 -8.70 26.05 1.06
N VAL A 120 -8.94 26.32 -0.21
CA VAL A 120 -8.92 27.69 -0.77
C VAL A 120 -9.96 28.59 -0.09
N ALA A 121 -11.18 28.07 0.16
CA ALA A 121 -12.20 28.81 0.88
C ALA A 121 -11.76 29.15 2.32
N LEU A 122 -11.14 28.20 3.04
CA LEU A 122 -10.59 28.43 4.38
C LEU A 122 -9.46 29.47 4.37
N MET A 123 -8.59 29.49 3.34
CA MET A 123 -7.55 30.50 3.18
C MET A 123 -8.14 31.89 2.89
N LYS A 124 -9.27 31.97 2.20
CA LYS A 124 -10.03 33.20 1.94
C LYS A 124 -10.89 33.64 3.13
N GLY A 125 -10.82 32.94 4.27
CA GLY A 125 -11.51 33.33 5.50
C GLY A 125 -12.92 32.75 5.70
N ALA A 126 -13.31 31.73 4.92
CA ALA A 126 -14.57 31.04 5.15
C ALA A 126 -14.64 30.40 6.56
N LYS A 127 -15.84 30.40 7.16
CA LYS A 127 -16.07 30.06 8.59
C LYS A 127 -17.00 28.83 8.74
N PHE A 128 -16.98 27.90 7.83
CA PHE A 128 -17.81 26.68 7.88
C PHE A 128 -17.31 25.62 8.88
N ILE A 129 -16.21 25.88 9.58
CA ILE A 129 -15.66 25.01 10.61
C ILE A 129 -14.98 25.85 11.69
N ASP A 130 -15.07 25.40 12.95
CA ASP A 130 -14.44 26.06 14.10
C ASP A 130 -12.89 26.05 14.00
N VAL A 131 -12.28 27.03 14.68
CA VAL A 131 -10.82 27.26 14.64
C VAL A 131 -10.04 26.05 15.15
N LEU A 132 -10.49 25.41 16.25
CA LEU A 132 -9.77 24.27 16.84
C LEU A 132 -9.73 23.06 15.92
N PRO A 133 -10.86 22.49 15.43
CA PRO A 133 -10.82 21.37 14.48
C PRO A 133 -10.09 21.74 13.19
N LYS A 134 -10.23 22.98 12.67
CA LYS A 134 -9.46 23.44 11.50
C LYS A 134 -7.96 23.29 11.72
N ARG A 135 -7.42 23.80 12.82
CA ARG A 135 -5.99 23.72 13.15
C ARG A 135 -5.51 22.28 13.28
N LEU A 136 -6.27 21.46 14.00
CA LEU A 136 -5.90 20.05 14.20
C LEU A 136 -5.88 19.28 12.90
N ILE A 137 -6.91 19.38 12.06
CA ILE A 137 -6.99 18.68 10.79
C ILE A 137 -5.82 19.09 9.86
N LEU A 138 -5.53 20.39 9.76
CA LEU A 138 -4.40 20.86 8.96
C LEU A 138 -3.07 20.30 9.47
N LEU A 139 -2.82 20.33 10.79
CA LEU A 139 -1.56 19.87 11.36
C LEU A 139 -1.42 18.34 11.33
N LEU A 140 -2.51 17.60 11.34
CA LEU A 140 -2.50 16.14 11.19
C LEU A 140 -2.33 15.69 9.73
N SER A 141 -2.70 16.54 8.75
CA SER A 141 -2.72 16.16 7.34
C SER A 141 -1.55 16.75 6.54
N VAL A 142 -1.34 18.06 6.63
CA VAL A 142 -0.41 18.78 5.76
C VAL A 142 1.05 18.30 5.91
N PRO A 143 1.58 18.06 7.13
CA PRO A 143 2.98 17.64 7.27
C PRO A 143 3.29 16.34 6.53
N MET A 144 2.37 15.38 6.54
CA MET A 144 2.53 14.10 5.84
C MET A 144 2.53 14.31 4.31
N ILE A 145 1.59 15.10 3.77
CA ILE A 145 1.53 15.41 2.35
C ILE A 145 2.83 16.10 1.89
N LEU A 146 3.25 17.15 2.61
CA LEU A 146 4.47 17.89 2.27
C LEU A 146 5.72 17.01 2.33
N LEU A 147 5.81 16.11 3.29
CA LEU A 147 6.95 15.20 3.38
C LEU A 147 7.01 14.23 2.19
N PHE A 148 5.89 13.62 1.80
CA PHE A 148 5.88 12.72 0.65
C PHE A 148 6.05 13.47 -0.67
N TRP A 149 5.55 14.68 -0.81
CA TRP A 149 5.85 15.55 -1.94
C TRP A 149 7.35 15.89 -2.01
N PHE A 150 7.98 16.17 -0.87
CA PHE A 150 9.42 16.38 -0.82
C PHE A 150 10.20 15.14 -1.28
N PHE A 151 9.85 13.95 -0.79
CA PHE A 151 10.49 12.72 -1.23
C PHE A 151 10.24 12.40 -2.70
N SER A 152 9.09 12.75 -3.23
CA SER A 152 8.77 12.52 -4.65
C SER A 152 9.64 13.35 -5.62
N LEU A 153 10.32 14.39 -5.14
CA LEU A 153 11.30 15.13 -5.96
C LEU A 153 12.55 14.32 -6.30
N THR A 154 12.85 13.27 -5.54
CA THR A 154 14.08 12.46 -5.70
C THR A 154 13.81 10.98 -5.85
N ARG A 155 12.59 10.51 -5.57
CA ARG A 155 12.22 9.10 -5.59
C ARG A 155 10.78 8.90 -6.03
N GLN A 156 10.51 7.77 -6.65
CA GLN A 156 9.16 7.38 -6.97
C GLN A 156 8.42 6.98 -5.68
N ILE A 157 7.39 7.74 -5.32
CA ILE A 157 6.51 7.52 -4.18
C ILE A 157 5.20 6.91 -4.67
N LEU A 158 4.55 6.14 -3.82
CA LEU A 158 3.24 5.57 -4.15
C LEU A 158 2.12 6.54 -3.72
N PRO A 159 1.30 7.05 -4.64
CA PRO A 159 0.33 8.12 -4.38
C PRO A 159 -0.67 7.83 -3.25
N HIS A 160 -0.94 6.55 -2.96
CA HIS A 160 -1.82 6.17 -1.87
C HIS A 160 -1.19 6.32 -0.47
N TRP A 161 0.08 6.68 -0.36
CA TRP A 161 0.71 6.87 0.95
C TRP A 161 0.19 8.11 1.67
N THR A 162 -0.22 9.13 0.92
CA THR A 162 -0.83 10.35 1.46
C THR A 162 -2.33 10.24 1.74
N ALA A 163 -2.98 9.16 1.32
CA ALA A 163 -4.42 8.95 1.47
C ALA A 163 -4.98 9.17 2.89
N PRO A 164 -4.32 8.75 4.00
CA PRO A 164 -4.81 9.05 5.36
C PRO A 164 -4.98 10.55 5.62
N SER A 165 -4.11 11.37 5.08
CA SER A 165 -4.20 12.83 5.18
C SER A 165 -5.38 13.39 4.38
N PHE A 166 -5.60 12.90 3.17
CA PHE A 166 -6.74 13.32 2.35
C PHE A 166 -8.07 12.91 2.99
N VAL A 167 -8.17 11.74 3.61
CA VAL A 167 -9.37 11.32 4.37
C VAL A 167 -9.70 12.32 5.49
N LEU A 168 -8.70 12.83 6.20
CA LEU A 168 -8.91 13.87 7.21
C LEU A 168 -9.35 15.20 6.57
N LEU A 169 -8.77 15.58 5.44
CA LEU A 169 -9.14 16.82 4.73
C LEU A 169 -10.57 16.78 4.18
N LEU A 170 -11.14 15.59 3.91
CA LEU A 170 -12.55 15.45 3.51
C LEU A 170 -13.53 15.96 4.58
N VAL A 171 -13.11 16.08 5.85
CA VAL A 171 -13.92 16.72 6.91
C VAL A 171 -14.21 18.19 6.55
N PHE A 172 -13.26 18.88 5.90
CA PHE A 172 -13.50 20.25 5.42
C PHE A 172 -14.53 20.30 4.29
N VAL A 173 -14.47 19.31 3.38
CA VAL A 173 -15.47 19.17 2.31
C VAL A 173 -16.85 18.94 2.91
N ALA A 174 -16.95 18.00 3.87
CA ALA A 174 -18.21 17.71 4.53
C ALA A 174 -18.78 18.92 5.28
N ALA A 175 -17.94 19.65 6.01
CA ALA A 175 -18.33 20.86 6.73
C ALA A 175 -18.78 21.97 5.76
N GLN A 176 -18.07 22.18 4.66
CA GLN A 176 -18.43 23.19 3.65
C GLN A 176 -19.73 22.85 2.94
N LEU A 177 -19.95 21.55 2.61
CA LEU A 177 -21.20 21.12 2.00
C LEU A 177 -22.37 21.23 2.99
N ALA A 178 -22.16 20.89 4.27
CA ALA A 178 -23.19 21.04 5.31
C ALA A 178 -23.59 22.50 5.52
N ASP A 179 -22.62 23.41 5.54
CA ASP A 179 -22.86 24.85 5.64
C ASP A 179 -23.66 25.39 4.43
N LYS A 180 -23.27 24.96 3.23
CA LYS A 180 -23.93 25.40 1.98
C LYS A 180 -25.33 24.83 1.79
N TYR A 181 -25.56 23.60 2.20
CA TYR A 181 -26.81 22.85 2.02
C TYR A 181 -27.50 22.61 3.37
N SER A 182 -27.37 23.56 4.33
CA SER A 182 -28.07 23.45 5.60
C SER A 182 -29.55 23.21 5.39
N ILE A 183 -30.09 22.24 6.11
CA ILE A 183 -31.50 21.80 5.97
C ILE A 183 -32.41 22.99 6.29
N ARG A 184 -32.96 23.59 5.25
CA ARG A 184 -34.15 24.47 5.33
C ARG A 184 -35.35 23.59 5.03
N ASP A 185 -36.33 23.61 5.89
CA ASP A 185 -37.65 23.00 5.70
C ASP A 185 -37.70 21.45 5.59
N ASN A 186 -37.00 20.73 6.46
CA ASN A 186 -37.09 19.25 6.53
C ASN A 186 -36.85 18.48 5.22
N SER A 187 -36.31 19.10 4.17
CA SER A 187 -35.98 18.43 2.92
C SER A 187 -34.51 17.98 2.92
N PHE A 188 -34.28 16.67 2.71
CA PHE A 188 -32.94 16.10 2.57
C PHE A 188 -32.45 16.30 1.13
N ILE A 189 -31.49 17.20 0.93
CA ILE A 189 -30.89 17.46 -0.39
C ILE A 189 -29.51 16.82 -0.43
N ILE A 190 -29.33 15.86 -1.36
CA ILE A 190 -28.00 15.32 -1.64
C ILE A 190 -27.28 16.26 -2.62
N PRO A 191 -26.14 16.85 -2.26
CA PRO A 191 -25.36 17.68 -3.18
C PRO A 191 -24.96 16.92 -4.44
N LYS A 192 -25.07 17.54 -5.60
CA LYS A 192 -24.67 16.94 -6.89
C LYS A 192 -23.22 16.47 -6.90
N SER A 193 -22.32 17.11 -6.14
CA SER A 193 -20.93 16.71 -5.99
C SER A 193 -20.78 15.36 -5.30
N ILE A 194 -21.64 15.03 -4.33
CA ILE A 194 -21.66 13.71 -3.70
C ILE A 194 -22.07 12.64 -4.71
N ILE A 195 -23.13 12.92 -5.49
CA ILE A 195 -23.59 12.02 -6.56
C ILE A 195 -22.45 11.80 -7.56
N ALA A 196 -21.78 12.87 -8.00
CA ALA A 196 -20.65 12.78 -8.93
C ALA A 196 -19.50 11.93 -8.36
N SER A 197 -19.15 12.13 -7.07
CA SER A 197 -18.10 11.33 -6.41
C SER A 197 -18.46 9.85 -6.38
N PHE A 198 -19.69 9.50 -6.01
CA PHE A 198 -20.16 8.11 -6.02
C PHE A 198 -20.21 7.53 -7.43
N SER A 199 -20.63 8.31 -8.43
CA SER A 199 -20.65 7.88 -9.83
C SER A 199 -19.25 7.56 -10.35
N VAL A 200 -18.26 8.40 -10.04
CA VAL A 200 -16.87 8.13 -10.39
C VAL A 200 -16.35 6.87 -9.70
N LEU A 201 -16.64 6.70 -8.41
CA LEU A 201 -16.25 5.50 -7.66
C LEU A 201 -16.86 4.24 -8.27
N CYS A 202 -18.18 4.23 -8.50
CA CYS A 202 -18.87 3.08 -9.10
C CYS A 202 -18.35 2.78 -10.52
N PHE A 203 -18.15 3.81 -11.34
CA PHE A 203 -17.59 3.66 -12.67
C PHE A 203 -16.18 3.03 -12.63
N THR A 204 -15.30 3.54 -11.78
CA THR A 204 -13.93 3.02 -11.66
C THR A 204 -13.91 1.57 -11.16
N LEU A 205 -14.78 1.23 -10.19
CA LEU A 205 -14.88 -0.15 -9.69
C LEU A 205 -15.42 -1.11 -10.76
N ILE A 206 -16.46 -0.71 -11.48
CA ILE A 206 -17.06 -1.53 -12.57
C ILE A 206 -16.04 -1.70 -13.70
N LEU A 207 -15.39 -0.62 -14.13
CA LEU A 207 -14.38 -0.63 -15.17
C LEU A 207 -13.22 -1.55 -14.79
N GLY A 208 -12.66 -1.36 -13.58
CA GLY A 208 -11.55 -2.17 -13.07
C GLY A 208 -11.92 -3.66 -12.93
N ALA A 209 -13.09 -3.97 -12.36
CA ALA A 209 -13.56 -5.34 -12.25
C ALA A 209 -13.79 -6.00 -13.61
N THR A 210 -14.29 -5.25 -14.59
CA THR A 210 -14.49 -5.73 -15.95
C THR A 210 -13.14 -5.98 -16.63
N GLU A 211 -12.21 -5.04 -16.50
CA GLU A 211 -10.84 -5.17 -17.05
C GLU A 211 -10.14 -6.39 -16.49
N ILE A 212 -10.07 -6.52 -15.16
CA ILE A 212 -9.47 -7.68 -14.48
C ILE A 212 -10.08 -9.01 -14.97
N LYS A 213 -11.39 -9.02 -15.25
CA LYS A 213 -12.08 -10.25 -15.68
C LYS A 213 -11.91 -10.57 -17.17
N THR A 214 -11.82 -9.56 -18.02
CA THR A 214 -11.92 -9.71 -19.48
C THR A 214 -10.68 -9.29 -20.25
N GLY A 215 -9.81 -8.44 -19.66
CA GLY A 215 -8.65 -7.88 -20.36
C GLY A 215 -9.03 -7.14 -21.64
N PHE A 216 -10.14 -6.42 -21.65
CA PHE A 216 -10.66 -5.80 -22.91
C PHE A 216 -9.88 -4.54 -23.32
N ILE A 217 -9.14 -3.93 -22.40
CA ILE A 217 -8.26 -2.81 -22.71
C ILE A 217 -6.87 -3.37 -23.04
N PRO A 218 -6.35 -3.21 -24.26
CA PRO A 218 -5.03 -3.72 -24.63
C PRO A 218 -3.93 -2.87 -23.97
N LEU A 219 -3.68 -3.11 -22.68
CA LEU A 219 -2.65 -2.45 -21.88
C LEU A 219 -1.29 -3.12 -22.15
N ASN A 220 -0.63 -2.73 -23.21
CA ASN A 220 0.66 -3.28 -23.58
C ASN A 220 1.69 -2.14 -23.69
N PHE A 221 2.32 -1.83 -22.57
CA PHE A 221 3.19 -0.66 -22.42
C PHE A 221 4.68 -0.97 -22.68
N SER A 222 5.07 -2.26 -22.77
CA SER A 222 6.47 -2.61 -22.95
C SER A 222 6.84 -2.73 -24.41
N GLU A 223 7.94 -2.11 -24.84
CA GLU A 223 8.51 -2.29 -26.18
C GLU A 223 9.02 -3.74 -26.41
N ARG A 224 9.39 -4.46 -25.34
CA ARG A 224 9.79 -5.85 -25.40
C ARG A 224 8.66 -6.76 -25.87
N SER A 225 7.42 -6.46 -25.51
CA SER A 225 6.27 -7.26 -25.94
C SER A 225 6.01 -7.19 -27.45
N LYS A 226 6.58 -6.20 -28.15
CA LYS A 226 6.53 -6.07 -29.62
C LYS A 226 7.55 -6.97 -30.34
N THR A 227 8.65 -7.32 -29.68
CA THR A 227 9.78 -8.08 -30.27
C THR A 227 9.80 -9.55 -29.87
N VAL A 228 9.26 -9.87 -28.69
CA VAL A 228 9.12 -11.25 -28.19
C VAL A 228 7.63 -11.46 -27.93
N GLN A 229 7.05 -12.54 -28.43
CA GLN A 229 5.60 -12.87 -28.25
C GLN A 229 5.28 -13.16 -26.78
N ARG A 230 5.40 -12.14 -25.93
CA ARG A 230 5.02 -12.17 -24.52
C ARG A 230 3.74 -11.35 -24.36
N TYR A 231 2.65 -12.02 -24.13
CA TYR A 231 1.36 -11.37 -23.92
C TYR A 231 1.37 -10.61 -22.61
N GLY A 232 0.98 -9.32 -22.65
CA GLY A 232 0.75 -8.51 -21.46
C GLY A 232 1.99 -8.08 -20.68
N GLU A 233 3.19 -8.12 -21.27
CA GLU A 233 4.38 -7.59 -20.59
C GLU A 233 4.19 -6.11 -20.25
N GLY A 234 4.29 -5.78 -18.94
CA GLY A 234 4.05 -4.45 -18.43
C GLY A 234 2.58 -4.10 -18.18
N ASP A 235 1.66 -5.02 -18.42
CA ASP A 235 0.25 -4.85 -18.09
C ASP A 235 0.00 -5.15 -16.61
N PHE A 236 -0.15 -4.09 -15.81
CA PHE A 236 -0.37 -4.20 -14.37
C PHE A 236 -1.73 -4.79 -13.98
N THR A 237 -2.68 -4.92 -14.90
CA THR A 237 -3.98 -5.54 -14.62
C THR A 237 -3.89 -7.06 -14.58
N LEU A 238 -2.88 -7.64 -15.20
CA LEU A 238 -2.60 -9.06 -15.17
C LEU A 238 -2.12 -9.56 -13.79
N ASP A 239 -1.70 -8.67 -12.92
CA ASP A 239 -1.41 -9.01 -11.52
C ASP A 239 -2.60 -9.69 -10.82
N MET A 240 -3.82 -9.37 -11.23
CA MET A 240 -5.04 -9.91 -10.62
C MET A 240 -5.78 -10.93 -11.49
N TYR A 241 -5.29 -11.21 -12.70
CA TYR A 241 -6.00 -12.05 -13.67
C TYR A 241 -5.29 -13.39 -13.94
N GLY A 242 -6.05 -14.41 -14.24
CA GLY A 242 -5.54 -15.66 -14.81
C GLY A 242 -4.98 -16.69 -13.84
N TRP A 243 -4.71 -16.36 -12.58
CA TRP A 243 -4.08 -17.27 -11.62
C TRP A 243 -4.79 -18.62 -11.46
N ARG A 244 -6.13 -18.64 -11.48
CA ARG A 244 -6.92 -19.86 -11.40
C ARG A 244 -6.83 -20.74 -12.65
N MET A 245 -6.41 -20.18 -13.76
CA MET A 245 -6.30 -20.89 -15.03
C MET A 245 -4.99 -21.65 -15.16
N ILE A 246 -3.99 -21.31 -14.34
CA ILE A 246 -2.64 -21.91 -14.41
C ILE A 246 -2.68 -23.37 -13.96
N LYS A 247 -3.38 -23.69 -12.86
CA LYS A 247 -3.39 -25.05 -12.29
C LYS A 247 -3.77 -26.13 -13.30
N PRO A 248 -4.92 -26.04 -14.02
CA PRO A 248 -5.33 -27.06 -14.96
C PRO A 248 -4.29 -27.32 -16.09
N GLU A 249 -3.65 -26.27 -16.57
CA GLU A 249 -2.62 -26.39 -17.60
C GLU A 249 -1.31 -26.95 -17.03
N PHE A 250 -0.93 -26.52 -15.85
CA PHE A 250 0.23 -27.06 -15.16
C PHE A 250 0.06 -28.54 -14.81
N GLU A 251 -1.13 -28.99 -14.37
CA GLU A 251 -1.41 -30.40 -14.08
C GLU A 251 -1.21 -31.29 -15.31
N LYS A 252 -1.55 -30.83 -16.51
CA LYS A 252 -1.30 -31.57 -17.76
C LYS A 252 0.20 -31.77 -18.01
N ILE A 253 0.96 -30.68 -17.84
CA ILE A 253 2.43 -30.71 -18.03
C ILE A 253 3.07 -31.59 -16.95
N ARG A 254 2.68 -31.40 -15.70
CA ARG A 254 3.15 -32.17 -14.54
C ARG A 254 2.91 -33.66 -14.73
N SER A 255 1.68 -34.05 -15.02
CA SER A 255 1.31 -35.46 -15.22
C SER A 255 2.11 -36.11 -16.34
N LYS A 256 2.31 -35.41 -17.44
CA LYS A 256 3.15 -35.89 -18.56
C LYS A 256 4.60 -36.07 -18.12
N SER A 257 5.20 -35.08 -17.47
CA SER A 257 6.61 -35.12 -17.04
C SER A 257 6.85 -36.21 -16.00
N ILE A 258 5.89 -36.48 -15.11
CA ILE A 258 5.95 -37.60 -14.16
C ILE A 258 5.87 -38.95 -14.90
N THR A 259 4.95 -39.07 -15.87
CA THR A 259 4.82 -40.29 -16.69
C THR A 259 6.08 -40.59 -17.51
N ASP A 260 6.71 -39.55 -18.04
CA ASP A 260 7.94 -39.61 -18.82
C ASP A 260 9.20 -39.82 -17.93
N GLY A 261 9.04 -39.88 -16.60
CA GLY A 261 10.13 -40.07 -15.63
C GLY A 261 11.10 -38.88 -15.51
N VAL A 262 10.68 -37.70 -15.96
CA VAL A 262 11.48 -36.46 -15.91
C VAL A 262 11.40 -35.79 -14.54
N MET A 263 10.22 -35.82 -13.91
CA MET A 263 9.94 -35.23 -12.62
C MET A 263 9.23 -36.24 -11.71
N LYS A 264 9.33 -36.06 -10.41
CA LYS A 264 8.61 -36.87 -9.40
C LYS A 264 7.29 -36.18 -8.99
N GLU A 265 6.39 -36.93 -8.43
CA GLU A 265 5.12 -36.43 -7.89
C GLU A 265 5.34 -35.49 -6.70
N THR A 266 6.44 -35.69 -5.97
CA THR A 266 6.83 -34.92 -4.78
C THR A 266 7.71 -33.71 -5.09
N ASP A 267 8.06 -33.46 -6.36
CA ASP A 267 8.91 -32.33 -6.68
C ASP A 267 8.17 -31.01 -6.49
N ASP A 268 8.79 -30.13 -5.73
CA ASP A 268 8.26 -28.85 -5.31
C ASP A 268 8.44 -27.76 -6.36
N MET A 269 7.99 -26.55 -6.04
CA MET A 269 8.03 -25.40 -6.96
C MET A 269 8.92 -24.29 -6.43
N VAL A 270 9.52 -23.52 -7.35
CA VAL A 270 10.27 -22.31 -7.03
C VAL A 270 9.81 -21.12 -7.86
N ALA A 271 9.89 -19.92 -7.28
CA ALA A 271 9.78 -18.66 -8.02
C ALA A 271 10.72 -17.61 -7.44
N LEU A 272 10.99 -16.57 -8.25
CA LEU A 272 12.05 -15.60 -7.97
C LEU A 272 11.56 -14.34 -7.26
N LYS A 273 10.25 -14.10 -7.21
CA LYS A 273 9.66 -12.85 -6.70
C LYS A 273 8.41 -13.12 -5.89
N TRP A 274 8.27 -12.44 -4.77
CA TRP A 274 7.22 -12.67 -3.77
C TRP A 274 5.79 -12.66 -4.33
N TYR A 275 5.52 -11.78 -5.29
CA TYR A 275 4.16 -11.58 -5.78
C TYR A 275 3.66 -12.77 -6.63
N PRO A 276 4.32 -13.18 -7.73
CA PRO A 276 3.94 -14.38 -8.45
C PRO A 276 4.01 -15.61 -7.55
N LEU A 277 5.03 -15.71 -6.70
CA LEU A 277 5.23 -16.82 -5.78
C LEU A 277 4.01 -17.03 -4.87
N ALA A 278 3.47 -15.96 -4.26
CA ALA A 278 2.31 -16.06 -3.38
C ALA A 278 1.04 -16.52 -4.11
N ASN A 279 0.85 -16.08 -5.34
CA ASN A 279 -0.28 -16.52 -6.17
C ASN A 279 -0.12 -17.98 -6.64
N LEU A 280 1.08 -18.36 -7.09
CA LEU A 280 1.38 -19.73 -7.49
C LEU A 280 1.26 -20.70 -6.31
N ASP A 281 1.73 -20.30 -5.14
CA ASP A 281 1.55 -21.08 -3.91
C ASP A 281 0.07 -21.34 -3.63
N TYR A 282 -0.75 -20.28 -3.59
CA TYR A 282 -2.17 -20.38 -3.26
C TYR A 282 -3.00 -21.07 -4.34
N TYR A 283 -2.79 -20.75 -5.62
CA TYR A 283 -3.64 -21.23 -6.70
C TYR A 283 -3.14 -22.52 -7.37
N VAL A 284 -1.87 -22.88 -7.21
CA VAL A 284 -1.26 -24.02 -7.91
C VAL A 284 -0.65 -25.02 -6.93
N ALA A 285 0.39 -24.65 -6.17
CA ALA A 285 1.15 -25.58 -5.35
C ALA A 285 0.32 -26.17 -4.20
N TYR A 286 -0.30 -25.31 -3.37
CA TYR A 286 -1.12 -25.77 -2.25
C TYR A 286 -2.26 -26.72 -2.65
N PRO A 287 -3.06 -26.47 -3.72
CA PRO A 287 -4.07 -27.41 -4.18
C PRO A 287 -3.53 -28.72 -4.76
N LEU A 288 -2.24 -28.79 -5.08
CA LEU A 288 -1.57 -29.99 -5.58
C LEU A 288 -0.80 -30.75 -4.48
N GLY A 289 -0.78 -30.22 -3.26
CA GLY A 289 -0.07 -30.81 -2.13
C GLY A 289 1.44 -30.79 -2.25
N ILE A 290 2.00 -29.80 -2.99
CA ILE A 290 3.43 -29.55 -3.12
C ILE A 290 3.79 -28.20 -2.53
N ASP A 291 5.03 -28.04 -2.08
CA ASP A 291 5.50 -26.79 -1.50
C ASP A 291 5.99 -25.80 -2.55
N MET A 292 5.94 -24.53 -2.20
CA MET A 292 6.42 -23.43 -3.03
C MET A 292 7.49 -22.64 -2.29
N TYR A 293 8.66 -22.46 -2.90
CA TYR A 293 9.82 -21.81 -2.31
C TYR A 293 10.20 -20.53 -3.04
N GLY A 294 10.58 -19.51 -2.30
CA GLY A 294 11.22 -18.32 -2.85
C GLY A 294 12.70 -18.55 -3.05
N PHE A 295 13.22 -18.24 -4.22
CA PHE A 295 14.60 -18.51 -4.59
C PHE A 295 15.34 -17.24 -5.00
N ARG A 296 15.52 -16.31 -4.07
CA ARG A 296 16.34 -15.07 -4.18
C ARG A 296 16.58 -14.42 -2.82
N ASP A 297 17.18 -13.24 -2.83
CA ASP A 297 17.36 -12.44 -1.62
C ASP A 297 16.04 -12.12 -0.91
N PRO A 298 16.05 -11.99 0.42
CA PRO A 298 14.86 -11.64 1.21
C PRO A 298 14.14 -10.37 0.74
N SER A 299 14.84 -9.43 0.12
CA SER A 299 14.25 -8.22 -0.46
C SER A 299 13.35 -8.48 -1.68
N GLU A 300 13.57 -9.59 -2.37
CA GLU A 300 12.80 -10.03 -3.54
C GLU A 300 11.68 -10.99 -3.18
N ILE A 301 11.98 -11.96 -2.31
CA ILE A 301 11.03 -13.01 -1.91
C ILE A 301 10.21 -12.64 -0.65
N HIS A 302 10.56 -11.55 0.02
CA HIS A 302 9.85 -11.01 1.18
C HIS A 302 9.61 -12.08 2.26
N LYS A 303 8.35 -12.26 2.67
CA LYS A 303 7.95 -13.19 3.73
C LYS A 303 8.35 -14.66 3.45
N TYR A 304 8.56 -15.03 2.19
CA TYR A 304 9.00 -16.38 1.86
C TYR A 304 10.40 -16.72 2.37
N ALA A 305 11.21 -15.73 2.72
CA ALA A 305 12.46 -15.96 3.43
C ALA A 305 12.27 -16.68 4.80
N TRP A 306 11.09 -16.55 5.41
CA TRP A 306 10.71 -17.26 6.64
C TRP A 306 9.88 -18.51 6.35
N ILE A 307 8.94 -18.44 5.42
CA ILE A 307 8.13 -19.57 4.98
C ILE A 307 9.02 -20.73 4.48
N ASN A 308 10.07 -20.43 3.71
CA ASN A 308 11.04 -21.43 3.29
C ASN A 308 11.60 -22.22 4.48
N LYS A 309 12.04 -21.52 5.55
CA LYS A 309 12.56 -22.16 6.76
C LYS A 309 11.53 -23.04 7.46
N GLU A 310 10.28 -22.59 7.51
CA GLU A 310 9.17 -23.38 8.08
C GLU A 310 8.88 -24.65 7.26
N ARG A 311 9.11 -24.62 5.95
CA ARG A 311 8.94 -25.74 5.00
C ARG A 311 10.19 -26.61 4.86
N GLY A 312 11.29 -26.29 5.56
CA GLY A 312 12.54 -27.06 5.56
C GLY A 312 13.60 -26.57 4.58
N ASP A 313 13.43 -25.40 3.98
CA ASP A 313 14.28 -24.79 2.96
C ASP A 313 14.47 -25.66 1.68
N LEU A 314 15.06 -25.05 0.67
CA LEU A 314 15.42 -25.71 -0.58
C LEU A 314 16.50 -26.78 -0.34
N GLN A 315 16.26 -27.99 -0.83
CA GLN A 315 17.17 -29.12 -0.65
C GLN A 315 18.12 -29.25 -1.84
N LEU A 316 19.40 -29.50 -1.56
CA LEU A 316 20.41 -29.71 -2.60
C LEU A 316 20.21 -31.07 -3.27
N GLY A 317 20.21 -31.07 -4.60
CA GLY A 317 20.10 -32.29 -5.41
C GLY A 317 18.68 -32.70 -5.74
N GLU A 318 17.67 -31.95 -5.27
CA GLU A 318 16.28 -32.17 -5.66
C GLU A 318 15.93 -31.36 -6.91
N ASP A 319 14.89 -31.81 -7.60
CA ASP A 319 14.33 -31.19 -8.79
C ASP A 319 13.19 -30.26 -8.39
N TYR A 320 13.02 -29.16 -9.15
CA TYR A 320 11.99 -28.15 -8.86
C TYR A 320 11.29 -27.67 -10.11
N TRP A 321 10.00 -27.45 -10.00
CA TRP A 321 9.23 -26.75 -11.02
C TRP A 321 9.47 -25.23 -10.94
N PHE A 322 9.69 -24.61 -12.08
CA PHE A 322 9.76 -23.15 -12.17
C PHE A 322 8.69 -22.62 -13.10
N LEU A 323 7.81 -21.77 -12.56
CA LEU A 323 6.81 -21.07 -13.31
C LEU A 323 7.09 -19.56 -13.26
N THR A 324 6.98 -18.91 -14.40
CA THR A 324 7.09 -17.47 -14.53
C THR A 324 5.97 -16.93 -15.41
N GLU A 325 5.44 -15.79 -15.01
CA GLU A 325 4.37 -15.11 -15.72
C GLU A 325 4.90 -14.33 -16.93
N SER A 326 4.05 -14.08 -17.92
CA SER A 326 4.43 -13.39 -19.14
C SER A 326 4.60 -11.87 -18.95
N PHE A 327 3.88 -11.27 -18.02
CA PHE A 327 3.91 -9.82 -17.78
C PHE A 327 5.18 -9.34 -17.03
N ASP A 328 5.79 -10.20 -16.20
CA ASP A 328 7.09 -9.97 -15.51
C ASP A 328 7.98 -11.23 -15.68
N TYR A 329 8.34 -11.53 -16.91
CA TYR A 329 9.01 -12.77 -17.25
C TYR A 329 10.49 -12.79 -16.85
N TYR A 330 10.87 -13.88 -16.21
CA TYR A 330 12.25 -14.21 -15.86
C TYR A 330 12.79 -15.32 -16.74
N GLU A 331 13.85 -15.04 -17.47
CA GLU A 331 14.55 -16.02 -18.31
C GLU A 331 15.22 -17.09 -17.41
N PRO A 332 14.80 -18.38 -17.47
CA PRO A 332 15.33 -19.41 -16.59
C PRO A 332 16.85 -19.59 -16.71
N ASP A 333 17.39 -19.58 -17.92
CA ASP A 333 18.82 -19.74 -18.15
C ASP A 333 19.65 -18.64 -17.46
N LYS A 334 19.15 -17.42 -17.43
CA LYS A 334 19.84 -16.30 -16.81
C LYS A 334 19.85 -16.38 -15.29
N TYR A 335 18.74 -16.80 -14.69
CA TYR A 335 18.54 -16.68 -13.24
C TYR A 335 18.72 -18.00 -12.49
N LEU A 336 18.50 -19.15 -13.13
CA LEU A 336 18.54 -20.46 -12.47
C LEU A 336 19.79 -21.28 -12.85
N LYS A 337 20.32 -21.12 -14.06
CA LYS A 337 21.49 -21.89 -14.55
C LYS A 337 22.72 -21.88 -13.61
N PRO A 338 23.02 -20.81 -12.86
CA PRO A 338 24.13 -20.84 -11.92
C PRO A 338 23.93 -21.83 -10.75
N TYR A 339 22.70 -22.23 -10.49
CA TYR A 339 22.30 -23.00 -9.30
C TYR A 339 21.79 -24.40 -9.63
N PHE A 340 21.27 -24.60 -10.85
CA PHE A 340 20.73 -25.86 -11.31
C PHE A 340 21.61 -26.48 -12.37
N LYS A 341 21.87 -27.78 -12.23
CA LYS A 341 22.74 -28.54 -13.16
C LYS A 341 22.14 -28.60 -14.57
N LYS A 342 20.82 -28.64 -14.67
CA LYS A 342 20.08 -28.75 -15.93
C LYS A 342 18.76 -28.00 -15.82
N ILE A 343 18.37 -27.33 -16.88
CA ILE A 343 17.06 -26.73 -17.10
C ILE A 343 16.45 -27.46 -18.29
N ILE A 344 15.22 -27.94 -18.16
CA ILE A 344 14.54 -28.77 -19.16
C ILE A 344 13.33 -28.01 -19.71
#